data_8cd3b9feebf27ffbbc344f8d257b08f5
#
_entry.id   8cd3b9feebf27ffbbc344f8d257b08f5
#
_cell.length_a   1.000
_cell.length_b   1.000
_cell.length_c   1.000
_cell.angle_alpha   90.00
_cell.angle_beta   90.00
_cell.angle_gamma   90.00
#
_symmetry.space_group_name_H-M   'P 1'
#
loop_
_entity.id
_entity.type
_entity.pdbx_description
1 polymer ?
#
loop_
_entity_poly.entity_id
_entity_poly.type
_entity_poly.pdbx_seq_one_letter_code
_entity_poly.pdbx_strand_id
1 'polypeptide(L)'
;MKYQKRYKPKTKFEKFLKVYFIIGILVIVLTGVYAGVKSMQRKKEAASETIIHTVAVPKISLKKTEWAGKKRFVDCEFEPIKGAKRYYIAMSSNRNYTGCTEISGEPDDNTKNIVFRIEQSRWKAGHPEYVRIRAQLSGNTRYTDWSEILAIKADKEMAANYKDAYIDSLARILICTILLSIAICYMIDISKKKGKEKYEK
;
A
#
# COMPACT_ATOMS: atom_id res chain seq x y z
N MET A 1 -61.74 9.73 -2.03
CA MET A 1 -60.98 9.23 -3.22
C MET A 1 -59.60 8.72 -2.78
N LYS A 2 -59.37 7.40 -2.81
CA LYS A 2 -58.06 6.84 -2.48
C LYS A 2 -57.20 6.84 -3.76
N TYR A 3 -56.12 7.62 -3.77
CA TYR A 3 -55.12 7.57 -4.83
C TYR A 3 -54.40 6.23 -4.79
N GLN A 4 -54.76 5.30 -5.68
CA GLN A 4 -53.94 4.12 -5.93
C GLN A 4 -52.65 4.54 -6.65
N LYS A 5 -51.53 4.51 -5.95
CA LYS A 5 -50.19 4.66 -6.55
C LYS A 5 -50.00 3.50 -7.56
N ARG A 6 -50.15 3.78 -8.86
CA ARG A 6 -49.82 2.82 -9.93
C ARG A 6 -48.34 2.43 -9.80
N TYR A 7 -48.10 1.19 -9.46
CA TYR A 7 -46.76 0.62 -9.39
C TYR A 7 -46.18 0.56 -10.80
N LYS A 8 -45.19 1.43 -11.13
CA LYS A 8 -44.50 1.36 -12.43
C LYS A 8 -43.47 0.24 -12.34
N PRO A 9 -43.47 -0.75 -13.26
CA PRO A 9 -42.46 -1.81 -13.27
C PRO A 9 -41.07 -1.19 -13.52
N LYS A 10 -40.10 -1.55 -12.67
CA LYS A 10 -38.71 -1.07 -12.80
C LYS A 10 -38.12 -1.55 -14.12
N THR A 11 -37.49 -0.66 -14.86
CA THR A 11 -36.78 -0.99 -16.09
C THR A 11 -35.68 -1.98 -15.85
N LYS A 12 -35.32 -2.80 -16.86
CA LYS A 12 -34.17 -3.76 -16.76
C LYS A 12 -32.90 -3.05 -16.31
N PHE A 13 -32.73 -1.79 -16.72
CA PHE A 13 -31.57 -0.95 -16.33
C PHE A 13 -31.56 -0.59 -14.84
N GLU A 14 -32.70 -0.24 -14.24
CA GLU A 14 -32.77 0.02 -12.80
C GLU A 14 -32.48 -1.23 -11.94
N LYS A 15 -32.88 -2.40 -12.42
CA LYS A 15 -32.55 -3.66 -11.78
C LYS A 15 -31.04 -3.93 -11.85
N PHE A 16 -30.43 -3.72 -13.03
CA PHE A 16 -28.99 -3.88 -13.24
C PHE A 16 -28.18 -2.91 -12.35
N LEU A 17 -28.57 -1.64 -12.29
CA LEU A 17 -27.90 -0.63 -11.47
C LEU A 17 -27.93 -0.99 -9.98
N LYS A 18 -29.06 -1.51 -9.49
CA LYS A 18 -29.18 -1.98 -8.09
C LYS A 18 -28.26 -3.15 -7.79
N VAL A 19 -28.20 -4.13 -8.69
CA VAL A 19 -27.32 -5.30 -8.53
C VAL A 19 -25.87 -4.85 -8.50
N TYR A 20 -25.48 -3.96 -9.41
CA TYR A 20 -24.11 -3.42 -9.46
C TYR A 20 -23.74 -2.65 -8.19
N PHE A 21 -24.68 -1.85 -7.66
CA PHE A 21 -24.48 -1.11 -6.42
C PHE A 21 -24.36 -2.03 -5.20
N ILE A 22 -25.16 -3.09 -5.14
CA ILE A 22 -25.07 -4.10 -4.07
C ILE A 22 -23.72 -4.84 -4.11
N ILE A 23 -23.28 -5.24 -5.32
CA ILE A 23 -21.96 -5.89 -5.50
C ILE A 23 -20.84 -4.93 -5.07
N GLY A 24 -20.90 -3.67 -5.44
CA GLY A 24 -19.91 -2.66 -5.04
C GLY A 24 -19.81 -2.51 -3.52
N ILE A 25 -20.94 -2.41 -2.83
CA ILE A 25 -20.96 -2.35 -1.35
C ILE A 25 -20.39 -3.64 -0.75
N LEU A 26 -20.74 -4.79 -1.28
CA LEU A 26 -20.27 -6.08 -0.78
C LEU A 26 -18.75 -6.22 -0.91
N VAL A 27 -18.16 -5.76 -2.01
CA VAL A 27 -16.71 -5.73 -2.21
C VAL A 27 -16.03 -4.80 -1.18
N ILE A 28 -16.58 -3.61 -0.94
CA ILE A 28 -16.05 -2.67 0.06
C ILE A 28 -16.08 -3.28 1.46
N VAL A 29 -17.20 -3.90 1.84
CA VAL A 29 -17.34 -4.56 3.15
C VAL A 29 -16.35 -5.71 3.30
N LEU A 30 -16.21 -6.58 2.30
CA LEU A 30 -15.29 -7.72 2.33
C LEU A 30 -13.83 -7.25 2.45
N THR A 31 -13.42 -6.21 1.71
CA THR A 31 -12.07 -5.66 1.81
C THR A 31 -11.81 -5.04 3.17
N GLY A 32 -12.79 -4.35 3.76
CA GLY A 32 -12.71 -3.80 5.11
C GLY A 32 -12.57 -4.88 6.19
N VAL A 33 -13.37 -5.94 6.11
CA VAL A 33 -13.28 -7.10 7.02
C VAL A 33 -11.93 -7.79 6.90
N TYR A 34 -11.45 -8.05 5.68
CA TYR A 34 -10.14 -8.66 5.45
C TYR A 34 -9.00 -7.82 6.05
N ALA A 35 -9.00 -6.51 5.83
CA ALA A 35 -8.02 -5.60 6.41
C ALA A 35 -8.07 -5.58 7.95
N GLY A 36 -9.27 -5.62 8.53
CA GLY A 36 -9.48 -5.69 9.98
C GLY A 36 -8.92 -6.97 10.60
N VAL A 37 -9.23 -8.14 10.02
CA VAL A 37 -8.72 -9.44 10.48
C VAL A 37 -7.19 -9.49 10.41
N LYS A 38 -6.60 -9.04 9.30
CA LYS A 38 -5.14 -8.99 9.14
C LYS A 38 -4.46 -8.06 10.14
N SER A 39 -5.10 -6.93 10.47
CA SER A 39 -4.62 -6.01 11.51
C SER A 39 -4.65 -6.64 12.90
N MET A 40 -5.71 -7.39 13.24
CA MET A 40 -5.82 -8.09 14.52
C MET A 40 -4.79 -9.22 14.65
N GLN A 41 -4.54 -9.98 13.58
CA GLN A 41 -3.50 -11.01 13.59
C GLN A 41 -2.12 -10.42 13.87
N ARG A 42 -1.74 -9.33 13.19
CA ARG A 42 -0.47 -8.63 13.44
C ARG A 42 -0.34 -8.13 14.87
N LYS A 43 -1.43 -7.62 15.47
CA LYS A 43 -1.42 -7.19 16.88
C LYS A 43 -1.21 -8.35 17.84
N LYS A 44 -1.80 -9.52 17.58
CA LYS A 44 -1.58 -10.73 18.40
C LYS A 44 -0.16 -11.25 18.29
N GLU A 45 0.41 -11.28 17.09
CA GLU A 45 1.80 -11.67 16.86
C GLU A 45 2.77 -10.73 17.58
N ALA A 46 2.59 -9.41 17.45
CA ALA A 46 3.39 -8.41 18.16
C ALA A 46 3.29 -8.53 19.70
N ALA A 47 2.13 -8.87 20.22
CA ALA A 47 1.92 -9.06 21.67
C ALA A 47 2.62 -10.32 22.24
N SER A 48 2.98 -11.29 21.39
CA SER A 48 3.70 -12.50 21.80
C SER A 48 5.23 -12.34 21.74
N GLU A 49 5.74 -11.25 21.19
CA GLU A 49 7.18 -10.99 21.06
C GLU A 49 7.78 -10.51 22.39
N THR A 50 8.86 -11.11 22.82
CA THR A 50 9.65 -10.66 23.98
C THR A 50 10.83 -9.82 23.49
N ILE A 51 10.83 -8.53 23.80
CA ILE A 51 11.92 -7.62 23.47
C ILE A 51 12.96 -7.64 24.57
N ILE A 52 14.23 -7.79 24.22
CA ILE A 52 15.36 -7.83 25.15
C ILE A 52 16.19 -6.56 24.98
N HIS A 53 15.94 -5.58 25.83
CA HIS A 53 16.58 -4.27 25.79
C HIS A 53 18.07 -4.29 26.20
N THR A 54 18.54 -5.33 26.87
CA THR A 54 19.93 -5.44 27.37
C THR A 54 20.94 -5.90 26.32
N VAL A 55 20.47 -6.29 25.14
CA VAL A 55 21.35 -6.75 24.05
C VAL A 55 21.62 -5.60 23.09
N ALA A 56 22.85 -5.56 22.54
CA ALA A 56 23.21 -4.58 21.53
C ALA A 56 22.24 -4.61 20.35
N VAL A 57 21.89 -3.43 19.86
CA VAL A 57 20.99 -3.26 18.71
C VAL A 57 21.84 -3.20 17.43
N PRO A 58 21.42 -3.86 16.32
CA PRO A 58 22.16 -3.77 15.06
C PRO A 58 22.27 -2.32 14.59
N LYS A 59 23.47 -1.90 14.18
CA LYS A 59 23.68 -0.57 13.58
C LYS A 59 23.70 -0.70 12.08
N ILE A 60 22.68 -0.12 11.43
CA ILE A 60 22.53 -0.15 9.97
C ILE A 60 23.15 1.11 9.36
N SER A 61 23.87 0.95 8.26
CA SER A 61 24.44 2.04 7.46
C SER A 61 24.23 1.82 5.96
N LEU A 62 24.25 2.92 5.20
CA LEU A 62 24.25 2.88 3.75
C LEU A 62 25.68 2.62 3.26
N LYS A 63 25.86 1.55 2.48
CA LYS A 63 27.15 1.19 1.90
C LYS A 63 27.33 1.79 0.50
N LYS A 64 26.35 1.56 -0.38
CA LYS A 64 26.44 1.95 -1.79
C LYS A 64 25.05 2.16 -2.39
N THR A 65 24.97 3.02 -3.37
CA THR A 65 23.79 3.17 -4.22
C THR A 65 24.23 3.18 -5.68
N GLU A 66 23.59 2.37 -6.51
CA GLU A 66 23.89 2.29 -7.92
C GLU A 66 22.64 2.08 -8.77
N TRP A 67 22.68 2.54 -10.02
CA TRP A 67 21.65 2.28 -11.01
C TRP A 67 22.10 1.19 -11.98
N ALA A 68 21.22 0.22 -12.24
CA ALA A 68 21.40 -0.76 -13.28
C ALA A 68 20.14 -0.80 -14.16
N GLY A 69 20.20 -0.19 -15.31
CA GLY A 69 19.07 -0.04 -16.22
C GLY A 69 17.93 0.77 -15.61
N LYS A 70 16.77 0.11 -15.38
CA LYS A 70 15.56 0.77 -14.82
C LYS A 70 15.42 0.59 -13.30
N LYS A 71 16.40 0.00 -12.64
CA LYS A 71 16.34 -0.32 -11.21
C LYS A 71 17.47 0.39 -10.46
N ARG A 72 17.15 0.91 -9.29
CA ARG A 72 18.10 1.41 -8.31
C ARG A 72 18.36 0.35 -7.27
N PHE A 73 19.63 0.06 -7.02
CA PHE A 73 20.08 -0.85 -5.99
C PHE A 73 20.71 -0.06 -4.85
N VAL A 74 20.25 -0.35 -3.64
CA VAL A 74 20.73 0.29 -2.42
C VAL A 74 21.29 -0.81 -1.53
N ASP A 75 22.61 -0.85 -1.38
CA ASP A 75 23.30 -1.78 -0.50
C ASP A 75 23.43 -1.16 0.89
N CYS A 76 22.83 -1.82 1.86
CA CYS A 76 22.93 -1.47 3.27
C CYS A 76 23.77 -2.52 3.98
N GLU A 77 24.51 -2.11 5.00
CA GLU A 77 25.31 -3.03 5.81
C GLU A 77 25.08 -2.82 7.30
N PHE A 78 25.29 -3.86 8.08
CA PHE A 78 25.25 -3.83 9.53
C PHE A 78 26.19 -4.86 10.14
N GLU A 79 26.63 -4.62 11.39
CA GLU A 79 27.44 -5.55 12.15
C GLU A 79 26.56 -6.66 12.73
N PRO A 80 26.98 -7.95 12.62
CA PRO A 80 26.24 -9.06 13.19
C PRO A 80 26.23 -9.01 14.73
N ILE A 81 25.10 -9.36 15.32
CA ILE A 81 24.92 -9.48 16.76
C ILE A 81 25.27 -10.92 17.19
N LYS A 82 26.12 -11.06 18.18
CA LYS A 82 26.47 -12.36 18.72
C LYS A 82 25.25 -13.11 19.26
N GLY A 83 25.04 -14.32 18.77
CA GLY A 83 23.90 -15.15 19.15
C GLY A 83 22.60 -14.84 18.41
N ALA A 84 22.64 -13.95 17.43
CA ALA A 84 21.50 -13.76 16.51
C ALA A 84 21.35 -14.98 15.59
N LYS A 85 20.12 -15.47 15.48
CA LYS A 85 19.78 -16.56 14.55
C LYS A 85 19.18 -16.05 13.24
N ARG A 86 18.54 -14.89 13.29
CA ARG A 86 17.87 -14.30 12.12
C ARG A 86 17.80 -12.79 12.29
N TYR A 87 17.79 -12.08 11.17
CA TYR A 87 17.57 -10.65 11.13
C TYR A 87 16.27 -10.34 10.42
N TYR A 88 15.53 -9.37 10.93
CA TYR A 88 14.32 -8.83 10.34
C TYR A 88 14.58 -7.39 9.92
N ILE A 89 14.38 -7.13 8.64
CA ILE A 89 14.56 -5.83 8.02
C ILE A 89 13.17 -5.30 7.68
N ALA A 90 12.77 -4.20 8.30
CA ALA A 90 11.52 -3.53 8.01
C ALA A 90 11.77 -2.33 7.11
N MET A 91 11.04 -2.25 6.00
CA MET A 91 11.11 -1.16 5.02
C MET A 91 9.76 -0.49 4.88
N SER A 92 9.74 0.84 4.83
CA SER A 92 8.52 1.62 4.68
C SER A 92 8.80 2.93 3.96
N SER A 93 7.84 3.39 3.17
CA SER A 93 7.83 4.76 2.63
C SER A 93 7.41 5.81 3.69
N ASN A 94 6.98 5.35 4.87
CA ASN A 94 6.52 6.18 5.96
C ASN A 94 7.40 5.97 7.20
N ARG A 95 7.85 7.06 7.83
CA ARG A 95 8.69 7.02 9.03
C ARG A 95 8.01 6.30 10.22
N ASN A 96 6.69 6.27 10.26
CA ASN A 96 5.92 5.58 11.31
C ASN A 96 5.74 4.08 11.05
N TYR A 97 6.30 3.54 9.97
CA TYR A 97 6.22 2.13 9.59
C TYR A 97 4.79 1.57 9.44
N THR A 98 3.82 2.42 9.12
CA THR A 98 2.48 1.95 8.73
C THR A 98 2.57 1.30 7.35
N GLY A 99 2.18 0.01 7.24
CA GLY A 99 2.25 -0.72 5.97
C GLY A 99 3.67 -1.13 5.57
N CYS A 100 4.57 -1.37 6.53
CA CYS A 100 5.93 -1.83 6.26
C CYS A 100 5.97 -3.23 5.63
N THR A 101 7.01 -3.46 4.82
CA THR A 101 7.40 -4.79 4.33
C THR A 101 8.53 -5.30 5.20
N GLU A 102 8.40 -6.52 5.71
CA GLU A 102 9.45 -7.18 6.48
C GLU A 102 10.09 -8.29 5.64
N ILE A 103 11.41 -8.32 5.65
CA ILE A 103 12.23 -9.36 5.03
C ILE A 103 13.07 -10.00 6.15
N SER A 104 13.19 -11.31 6.14
CA SER A 104 14.07 -12.01 7.10
C SER A 104 15.18 -12.73 6.37
N GLY A 105 16.38 -12.78 6.99
CA GLY A 105 17.54 -13.51 6.51
C GLY A 105 18.32 -14.11 7.67
N GLU A 106 19.01 -15.21 7.39
CA GLU A 106 19.93 -15.84 8.34
C GLU A 106 21.31 -15.18 8.22
N PRO A 107 22.05 -15.01 9.33
CA PRO A 107 23.41 -14.51 9.27
C PRO A 107 24.33 -15.56 8.62
N ASP A 108 25.27 -15.09 7.83
CA ASP A 108 26.43 -15.90 7.43
C ASP A 108 27.50 -15.71 8.51
N ASP A 109 27.83 -16.79 9.24
CA ASP A 109 28.73 -16.76 10.41
C ASP A 109 30.14 -16.30 10.08
N ASN A 110 30.52 -16.21 8.81
CA ASN A 110 31.88 -15.89 8.36
C ASN A 110 32.08 -14.43 7.93
N THR A 111 31.05 -13.60 7.96
CA THR A 111 31.13 -12.21 7.48
C THR A 111 31.27 -11.22 8.63
N LYS A 112 32.24 -10.30 8.51
CA LYS A 112 32.42 -9.20 9.46
C LYS A 112 31.26 -8.23 9.46
N ASN A 113 30.68 -8.00 8.30
CA ASN A 113 29.49 -7.17 8.10
C ASN A 113 28.51 -7.89 7.16
N ILE A 114 27.25 -7.88 7.53
CA ILE A 114 26.18 -8.44 6.69
C ILE A 114 25.70 -7.33 5.75
N VAL A 115 25.71 -7.63 4.45
CA VAL A 115 25.23 -6.72 3.41
C VAL A 115 23.92 -7.26 2.86
N PHE A 116 22.92 -6.40 2.78
CA PHE A 116 21.67 -6.72 2.09
C PHE A 116 21.36 -5.66 1.05
N ARG A 117 20.74 -6.08 -0.05
CA ARG A 117 20.43 -5.24 -1.19
C ARG A 117 18.94 -4.96 -1.28
N ILE A 118 18.58 -3.69 -1.36
CA ILE A 118 17.22 -3.23 -1.61
C ILE A 118 17.11 -2.87 -3.09
N GLU A 119 16.16 -3.48 -3.78
CA GLU A 119 15.84 -3.15 -5.16
C GLU A 119 14.67 -2.16 -5.19
N GLN A 120 14.90 -1.02 -5.82
CA GLN A 120 13.90 0.03 -6.01
C GLN A 120 13.59 0.19 -7.50
N SER A 121 12.30 0.14 -7.86
CA SER A 121 11.84 0.62 -9.16
C SER A 121 12.03 2.14 -9.26
N ARG A 122 11.99 2.72 -10.46
CA ARG A 122 12.05 4.18 -10.65
C ARG A 122 11.04 4.92 -9.80
N TRP A 123 9.82 4.40 -9.71
CA TRP A 123 8.77 4.96 -8.88
C TRP A 123 9.15 4.99 -7.39
N LYS A 124 9.64 3.87 -6.86
CA LYS A 124 10.09 3.79 -5.46
C LYS A 124 11.30 4.69 -5.19
N ALA A 125 12.22 4.78 -6.14
CA ALA A 125 13.40 5.63 -6.00
C ALA A 125 13.07 7.14 -5.94
N GLY A 126 11.92 7.56 -6.49
CA GLY A 126 11.42 8.93 -6.37
C GLY A 126 10.88 9.31 -4.99
N HIS A 127 10.84 8.36 -4.05
CA HIS A 127 10.34 8.56 -2.69
C HIS A 127 11.41 8.22 -1.66
N PRO A 128 11.41 8.87 -0.47
CA PRO A 128 12.25 8.43 0.63
C PRO A 128 11.79 7.05 1.11
N GLU A 129 12.74 6.20 1.47
CA GLU A 129 12.47 4.92 2.08
C GLU A 129 13.16 4.85 3.44
N TYR A 130 12.46 4.34 4.44
CA TYR A 130 12.94 4.22 5.80
C TYR A 130 13.18 2.75 6.10
N VAL A 131 14.38 2.43 6.59
CA VAL A 131 14.81 1.07 6.87
C VAL A 131 15.26 0.97 8.32
N ARG A 132 14.85 -0.10 8.98
CA ARG A 132 15.34 -0.47 10.31
C ARG A 132 15.48 -1.98 10.39
N ILE A 133 16.32 -2.43 11.31
CA ILE A 133 16.66 -3.84 11.49
C ILE A 133 16.55 -4.23 12.95
N ARG A 134 16.18 -5.48 13.22
CA ARG A 134 16.26 -6.13 14.53
C ARG A 134 16.78 -7.54 14.38
N ALA A 135 17.43 -8.06 15.42
CA ALA A 135 17.89 -9.43 15.48
C ALA A 135 16.92 -10.32 16.27
N GLN A 136 16.69 -11.53 15.78
CA GLN A 136 16.07 -12.60 16.55
C GLN A 136 17.16 -13.40 17.24
N LEU A 137 17.07 -13.52 18.56
CA LEU A 137 17.98 -14.28 19.41
C LEU A 137 17.54 -15.76 19.55
N SER A 138 18.13 -16.50 20.45
CA SER A 138 17.72 -17.88 20.75
C SER A 138 16.25 -17.95 21.18
N GLY A 139 15.46 -18.81 20.55
CA GLY A 139 14.01 -18.94 20.72
C GLY A 139 13.22 -18.10 19.70
N ASN A 140 12.02 -18.56 19.35
CA ASN A 140 11.23 -17.96 18.25
C ASN A 140 10.58 -16.62 18.59
N THR A 141 10.64 -16.17 19.85
CA THR A 141 9.93 -14.98 20.34
C THR A 141 10.83 -13.91 20.95
N ARG A 142 12.14 -14.09 20.97
CA ARG A 142 13.10 -13.18 21.61
C ARG A 142 13.82 -12.32 20.59
N TYR A 143 13.61 -11.00 20.65
CA TYR A 143 14.14 -10.03 19.70
C TYR A 143 14.92 -8.93 20.41
N THR A 144 15.88 -8.31 19.71
CA THR A 144 16.45 -7.04 20.12
C THR A 144 15.46 -5.90 19.86
N ASP A 145 15.73 -4.73 20.40
CA ASP A 145 15.09 -3.51 19.92
C ASP A 145 15.38 -3.28 18.42
N TRP A 146 14.55 -2.48 17.80
CA TRP A 146 14.81 -2.02 16.44
C TRP A 146 16.00 -1.06 16.41
N SER A 147 16.81 -1.13 15.37
CA SER A 147 17.85 -0.15 15.09
C SER A 147 17.29 1.27 14.95
N GLU A 148 18.18 2.26 15.00
CA GLU A 148 17.88 3.57 14.48
C GLU A 148 17.39 3.49 13.02
N ILE A 149 16.58 4.46 12.62
CA ILE A 149 16.00 4.51 11.28
C ILE A 149 17.05 5.02 10.29
N LEU A 150 17.44 4.19 9.34
CA LEU A 150 18.20 4.62 8.17
C LEU A 150 17.24 5.21 7.13
N ALA A 151 17.40 6.50 6.84
CA ALA A 151 16.63 7.17 5.79
C ALA A 151 17.39 7.12 4.46
N ILE A 152 16.86 6.37 3.50
CA ILE A 152 17.33 6.35 2.12
C ILE A 152 16.66 7.53 1.40
N LYS A 153 17.46 8.50 0.97
CA LYS A 153 16.95 9.70 0.30
C LYS A 153 16.38 9.36 -1.07
N ALA A 154 15.29 10.03 -1.43
CA ALA A 154 14.75 9.98 -2.78
C ALA A 154 15.80 10.41 -3.80
N ASP A 155 15.77 9.79 -4.96
CA ASP A 155 16.52 10.26 -6.12
C ASP A 155 15.86 11.53 -6.67
N LYS A 156 16.63 12.61 -6.83
CA LYS A 156 16.09 13.92 -7.18
C LYS A 156 15.43 13.95 -8.56
N GLU A 157 16.03 13.30 -9.54
CA GLU A 157 15.52 13.24 -10.90
C GLU A 157 14.21 12.44 -10.95
N MET A 158 14.19 11.28 -10.29
CA MET A 158 12.99 10.44 -10.22
C MET A 158 11.86 11.10 -9.43
N ALA A 159 12.17 11.87 -8.39
CA ALA A 159 11.19 12.61 -7.62
C ALA A 159 10.53 13.73 -8.44
N ALA A 160 11.30 14.44 -9.26
CA ALA A 160 10.77 15.47 -10.16
C ALA A 160 9.84 14.84 -11.23
N ASN A 161 10.32 13.80 -11.92
CA ASN A 161 9.53 13.08 -12.93
C ASN A 161 8.23 12.49 -12.36
N TYR A 162 8.26 12.03 -11.12
CA TYR A 162 7.07 11.51 -10.46
C TYR A 162 6.04 12.59 -10.18
N LYS A 163 6.47 13.77 -9.73
CA LYS A 163 5.56 14.89 -9.47
C LYS A 163 4.81 15.30 -10.74
N ASP A 164 5.50 15.37 -11.86
CA ASP A 164 4.90 15.72 -13.14
C ASP A 164 3.93 14.64 -13.63
N ALA A 165 4.33 13.37 -13.55
CA ALA A 165 3.46 12.24 -13.90
C ALA A 165 2.21 12.13 -13.00
N TYR A 166 2.33 12.48 -11.71
CA TYR A 166 1.19 12.50 -10.79
C TYR A 166 0.20 13.59 -11.15
N ILE A 167 0.67 14.80 -11.46
CA ILE A 167 -0.18 15.92 -11.89
C ILE A 167 -0.91 15.57 -13.19
N ASP A 168 -0.20 14.99 -14.17
CA ASP A 168 -0.79 14.56 -15.45
C ASP A 168 -1.86 13.48 -15.22
N SER A 169 -1.62 12.53 -14.34
CA SER A 169 -2.60 11.48 -14.02
C SER A 169 -3.84 12.03 -13.32
N LEU A 170 -3.70 12.99 -12.41
CA LEU A 170 -4.84 13.67 -11.78
C LEU A 170 -5.67 14.45 -12.79
N ALA A 171 -5.01 15.16 -13.72
CA ALA A 171 -5.69 15.87 -14.79
C ALA A 171 -6.52 14.93 -15.68
N ARG A 172 -5.96 13.77 -16.05
CA ARG A 172 -6.68 12.74 -16.82
C ARG A 172 -7.89 12.18 -16.06
N ILE A 173 -7.75 11.87 -14.77
CA ILE A 173 -8.86 11.40 -13.94
C ILE A 173 -9.97 12.45 -13.89
N LEU A 174 -9.61 13.73 -13.70
CA LEU A 174 -10.57 14.82 -13.67
C LEU A 174 -11.32 14.93 -14.99
N ILE A 175 -10.63 14.89 -16.13
CA ILE A 175 -11.26 14.92 -17.46
C ILE A 175 -12.22 13.74 -17.63
N CYS A 176 -11.79 12.52 -17.28
CA CYS A 176 -12.64 11.33 -17.38
C CYS A 176 -13.91 11.44 -16.52
N THR A 177 -13.79 11.97 -15.29
CA THR A 177 -14.96 12.16 -14.40
C THR A 177 -15.93 13.20 -14.95
N ILE A 178 -15.44 14.29 -15.54
CA ILE A 178 -16.29 15.32 -16.20
C ILE A 178 -17.02 14.71 -17.41
N LEU A 179 -16.32 14.00 -18.29
CA LEU A 179 -16.92 13.36 -19.46
C LEU A 179 -17.97 12.32 -19.06
N LEU A 180 -17.69 11.52 -18.02
CA LEU A 180 -18.66 10.56 -17.51
C LEU A 180 -19.91 11.23 -16.95
N SER A 181 -19.75 12.35 -16.24
CA SER A 181 -20.87 13.14 -15.70
C SER A 181 -21.75 13.71 -16.82
N ILE A 182 -21.14 14.25 -17.90
CA ILE A 182 -21.86 14.75 -19.07
C ILE A 182 -22.64 13.61 -19.76
N ALA A 183 -22.00 12.45 -19.94
CA ALA A 183 -22.65 11.28 -20.53
C ALA A 183 -23.87 10.81 -19.72
N ILE A 184 -23.76 10.79 -18.41
CA ILE A 184 -24.87 10.43 -17.50
C ILE A 184 -26.00 11.45 -17.61
N CYS A 185 -25.70 12.75 -17.59
CA CYS A 185 -26.71 13.80 -17.75
C CYS A 185 -27.46 13.69 -19.12
N TYR A 186 -26.70 13.43 -20.19
CA TYR A 186 -27.26 13.22 -21.52
C TYR A 186 -28.20 12.00 -21.59
N MET A 187 -27.78 10.87 -20.98
CA MET A 187 -28.65 9.68 -20.93
C MET A 187 -29.93 9.91 -20.12
N ILE A 188 -29.85 10.69 -19.02
CA ILE A 188 -31.03 11.05 -18.23
C ILE A 188 -31.97 11.91 -19.05
N ASP A 189 -31.48 12.87 -19.85
CA ASP A 189 -32.31 13.76 -20.69
C ASP A 189 -33.01 12.97 -21.80
N ILE A 190 -32.32 12.08 -22.51
CA ILE A 190 -32.90 11.16 -23.50
C ILE A 190 -34.02 10.31 -22.88
N SER A 191 -33.75 9.78 -21.68
CA SER A 191 -34.72 8.92 -20.99
C SER A 191 -35.99 9.68 -20.61
N LYS A 192 -35.85 10.97 -20.24
CA LYS A 192 -36.99 11.86 -19.96
C LYS A 192 -37.81 12.21 -21.23
N LYS A 193 -37.12 12.48 -22.36
CA LYS A 193 -37.77 12.77 -23.64
C LYS A 193 -38.61 11.57 -24.14
N LYS A 194 -38.01 10.37 -24.13
CA LYS A 194 -38.72 9.12 -24.49
C LYS A 194 -39.91 8.80 -23.56
N GLY A 195 -39.82 9.22 -22.30
CA GLY A 195 -40.94 9.09 -21.37
C GLY A 195 -42.12 9.99 -21.70
N LYS A 196 -41.87 11.22 -22.17
CA LYS A 196 -42.94 12.16 -22.55
C LYS A 196 -43.67 11.75 -23.82
N GLU A 197 -42.95 11.33 -24.87
CA GLU A 197 -43.55 10.87 -26.14
C GLU A 197 -44.48 9.66 -25.98
N LYS A 198 -44.34 8.90 -24.91
CA LYS A 198 -45.17 7.72 -24.63
C LYS A 198 -46.49 8.06 -23.91
N TYR A 199 -46.69 9.30 -23.49
CA TYR A 199 -47.91 9.79 -22.84
C TYR A 199 -48.73 10.72 -23.68
N GLU A 200 -48.22 11.14 -24.86
CA GLU A 200 -48.92 12.01 -25.81
C GLU A 200 -49.56 11.20 -26.97
N LYS A 201 -49.41 9.88 -27.00
CA LYS A 201 -50.15 8.94 -27.87
C LYS A 201 -51.15 8.14 -27.02
#